data_35adb5941841933b50cf4766baa4ac1f
#
_entry.id   35adb5941841933b50cf4766baa4ac1f
#
_cell.length_a   1.000
_cell.length_b   1.000
_cell.length_c   1.000
_cell.angle_alpha   90.00
_cell.angle_beta   90.00
_cell.angle_gamma   90.00
#
_symmetry.space_group_name_H-M   'P 1'
#
loop_
_entity.id
_entity.type
_entity.pdbx_description
1 polymer ?
#
loop_
_entity_poly.entity_id
_entity_poly.type
_entity_poly.pdbx_seq_one_letter_code
_entity_poly.pdbx_strand_id
1 'polypeptide(L)' 'VPAPVAEAFMSSTMTGMRLRDIRIITFPKHPTVIIIEVEQYNSDEEFQLFYAPDGKLLQSLDVTELGGEIYPGLFFND' A
#
# COMPACT_ATOMS: atom_id res chain seq x y z
N VAL A 1 6.26 -5.44 9.64
CA VAL A 1 5.13 -5.80 8.74
C VAL A 1 4.57 -7.14 9.17
N PRO A 2 3.25 -7.26 9.36
CA PRO A 2 2.64 -8.55 9.69
C PRO A 2 2.96 -9.60 8.61
N ALA A 3 3.25 -10.83 9.05
CA ALA A 3 3.60 -11.91 8.12
C ALA A 3 2.53 -12.15 7.04
N PRO A 4 1.22 -12.11 7.35
CA PRO A 4 0.21 -12.29 6.30
C PRO A 4 0.26 -11.23 5.22
N VAL A 5 0.63 -9.98 5.57
CA VAL A 5 0.76 -8.90 4.59
C VAL A 5 1.97 -9.15 3.70
N ALA A 6 3.10 -9.54 4.29
CA ALA A 6 4.29 -9.87 3.52
C ALA A 6 4.03 -11.00 2.53
N GLU A 7 3.34 -12.05 2.98
CA GLU A 7 2.98 -13.17 2.11
C GLU A 7 2.06 -12.75 0.98
N ALA A 8 1.05 -11.92 1.29
CA ALA A 8 0.12 -11.43 0.27
C ALA A 8 0.83 -10.57 -0.76
N PHE A 9 1.73 -9.68 -0.31
CA PHE A 9 2.50 -8.84 -1.22
C PHE A 9 3.41 -9.68 -2.12
N MET A 10 4.11 -10.64 -1.54
CA MET A 10 5.02 -11.51 -2.31
C MET A 10 4.29 -12.38 -3.34
N SER A 11 3.00 -12.61 -3.14
CA SER A 11 2.17 -13.34 -4.10
C SER A 11 1.48 -12.42 -5.11
N SER A 12 1.66 -11.10 -4.97
CA SER A 12 1.02 -10.13 -5.86
C SER A 12 1.83 -9.91 -7.14
N THR A 13 1.22 -9.25 -8.11
CA THR A 13 1.90 -8.87 -9.34
C THR A 13 2.86 -7.69 -9.15
N MET A 14 2.87 -7.10 -7.96
CA MET A 14 3.69 -5.93 -7.65
C MET A 14 5.09 -6.26 -7.14
N THR A 15 5.42 -7.55 -6.98
CA THR A 15 6.73 -7.95 -6.44
C THR A 15 7.91 -7.58 -7.34
N GLY A 16 7.67 -7.41 -8.64
CA GLY A 16 8.72 -6.98 -9.57
C GLY A 16 8.98 -5.48 -9.56
N MET A 17 8.22 -4.73 -8.79
CA MET A 17 8.37 -3.29 -8.69
C MET A 17 9.30 -2.91 -7.55
N ARG A 18 9.81 -1.69 -7.61
CA ARG A 18 10.69 -1.17 -6.57
C ARG A 18 9.89 -0.81 -5.33
N LEU A 19 10.25 -1.41 -4.20
CA LEU A 19 9.65 -1.05 -2.91
C LEU A 19 10.17 0.32 -2.46
N ARG A 20 9.27 1.26 -2.24
CA ARG A 20 9.64 2.61 -1.81
C ARG A 20 9.44 2.83 -0.33
N ASP A 21 8.31 2.39 0.22
CA ASP A 21 7.99 2.66 1.61
C ASP A 21 6.96 1.65 2.11
N ILE A 22 6.99 1.43 3.42
CA ILE A 22 5.99 0.63 4.12
C ILE A 22 5.58 1.42 5.34
N ARG A 23 4.28 1.64 5.50
CA ARG A 23 3.74 2.35 6.64
C ARG A 23 2.64 1.56 7.31
N ILE A 24 2.60 1.64 8.62
CA ILE A 24 1.53 1.05 9.43
C ILE A 24 0.79 2.21 10.07
N ILE A 25 -0.49 2.35 9.73
CA ILE A 25 -1.29 3.47 10.20
C ILE A 25 -2.46 2.96 11.02
N THR A 26 -2.59 3.51 12.23
CA THR A 26 -3.68 3.19 13.14
C THR A 26 -4.56 4.43 13.31
N PHE A 27 -5.85 4.26 13.07
CA PHE A 27 -6.83 5.33 13.22
C PHE A 27 -7.75 5.03 14.41
N PRO A 28 -8.20 6.05 15.15
CA PRO A 28 -9.04 5.82 16.32
C PRO A 28 -10.34 5.06 16.05
N LYS A 29 -10.90 5.22 14.84
CA LYS A 29 -12.20 4.64 14.49
C LYS A 29 -12.13 3.61 13.38
N HIS A 30 -10.93 3.24 12.96
CA HIS A 30 -10.74 2.33 11.84
C HIS A 30 -9.70 1.28 12.19
N PRO A 31 -9.78 0.10 11.58
CA PRO A 31 -8.74 -0.91 11.74
C PRO A 31 -7.38 -0.39 11.28
N THR A 32 -6.33 -0.98 11.81
CA THR A 32 -4.97 -0.72 11.35
C THR A 32 -4.85 -1.07 9.87
N VAL A 33 -4.16 -0.24 9.12
CA VAL A 33 -3.91 -0.45 7.69
C VAL A 33 -2.41 -0.44 7.45
N ILE A 34 -1.95 -1.38 6.66
CA ILE A 34 -0.56 -1.44 6.21
C ILE A 34 -0.52 -0.95 4.76
N ILE A 35 0.26 0.09 4.50
CA ILE A 35 0.37 0.69 3.19
C ILE A 35 1.75 0.37 2.63
N ILE A 36 1.77 -0.32 1.48
CA ILE A 36 3.02 -0.62 0.77
C ILE A 36 3.05 0.24 -0.48
N GLU A 37 4.07 1.09 -0.60
CA GLU A 37 4.25 1.94 -1.77
C GLU A 37 5.32 1.34 -2.67
N VAL A 38 5.00 1.20 -3.94
CA VAL A 38 5.89 0.63 -4.94
C VAL A 38 6.00 1.56 -6.16
N GLU A 39 7.12 1.45 -6.87
CA GLU A 39 7.40 2.27 -8.03
C GLU A 39 7.91 1.37 -9.16
N GLN A 40 7.47 1.64 -10.38
CA GLN A 40 7.97 0.91 -11.54
C GLN A 40 9.43 1.31 -11.83
N TYR A 41 10.28 0.32 -12.12
CA TYR A 41 11.72 0.57 -12.29
C TYR A 41 12.04 1.51 -13.45
N ASN A 42 11.34 1.41 -14.55
CA ASN A 42 11.68 2.14 -15.78
C ASN A 42 10.64 3.20 -16.14
N SER A 43 9.86 3.65 -15.16
CA SER A 43 8.86 4.69 -15.39
C SER A 43 8.57 5.41 -14.08
N ASP A 44 7.71 6.44 -14.16
CA ASP A 44 7.30 7.21 -13.00
C ASP A 44 6.07 6.61 -12.30
N GLU A 45 5.59 5.47 -12.75
CA GLU A 45 4.39 4.87 -12.19
C GLU A 45 4.60 4.44 -10.75
N GLU A 46 3.71 4.92 -9.87
CA GLU A 46 3.74 4.62 -8.44
C GLU A 46 2.36 4.14 -8.00
N PHE A 47 2.36 3.17 -7.08
CA PHE A 47 1.13 2.59 -6.56
C PHE A 47 1.22 2.46 -5.06
N GLN A 48 0.07 2.58 -4.40
CA GLN A 48 -0.06 2.31 -2.98
C GLN A 48 -1.03 1.15 -2.79
N LEU A 49 -0.57 0.13 -2.07
CA LEU A 49 -1.35 -1.06 -1.76
C LEU A 49 -1.75 -1.02 -0.29
N PHE A 50 -3.04 -1.06 -0.02
CA PHE A 50 -3.60 -0.97 1.32
C PHE A 50 -4.03 -2.35 1.78
N TYR A 51 -3.37 -2.87 2.80
CA TYR A 51 -3.64 -4.20 3.35
C TYR A 51 -4.20 -4.13 4.76
N ALA A 52 -5.14 -5.03 5.06
CA ALA A 52 -5.49 -5.34 6.44
C ALA A 52 -4.38 -6.19 7.07
N PRO A 53 -4.27 -6.22 8.41
CA PRO A 53 -3.21 -7.00 9.07
C PRO A 53 -3.23 -8.49 8.75
N ASP A 54 -4.38 -9.04 8.35
CA ASP A 54 -4.52 -10.45 7.98
C ASP A 54 -4.05 -10.75 6.56
N GLY A 55 -3.59 -9.74 5.82
CA GLY A 55 -3.09 -9.89 4.47
C GLY A 55 -4.12 -9.63 3.37
N LYS A 56 -5.34 -9.25 3.74
CA LYS A 56 -6.36 -8.94 2.74
C LYS A 56 -6.02 -7.60 2.07
N LEU A 57 -5.96 -7.59 0.75
CA LEU A 57 -5.80 -6.35 -0.01
C LEU A 57 -7.12 -5.59 0.01
N LEU A 58 -7.11 -4.41 0.59
CA LEU A 58 -8.31 -3.57 0.73
C LEU A 58 -8.48 -2.65 -0.47
N GLN A 59 -7.38 -2.10 -0.97
CA GLN A 59 -7.42 -1.18 -2.09
C GLN A 59 -6.04 -1.07 -2.73
N SER A 60 -6.01 -0.75 -4.01
CA SER A 60 -4.81 -0.42 -4.76
C SER A 60 -5.05 0.92 -5.45
N LEU A 61 -4.16 1.88 -5.24
CA LEU A 61 -4.27 3.22 -5.82
C LEU A 61 -3.07 3.51 -6.71
N ASP A 62 -3.35 4.05 -7.90
CA ASP A 62 -2.32 4.63 -8.75
C ASP A 62 -2.11 6.06 -8.28
N VAL A 63 -0.93 6.34 -7.73
CA VAL A 63 -0.60 7.64 -7.17
C VAL A 63 0.51 8.33 -7.97
N THR A 64 0.68 7.95 -9.21
CA THR A 64 1.76 8.44 -10.06
C THR A 64 1.83 9.97 -10.09
N GLU A 65 0.68 10.62 -10.22
CA GLU A 65 0.62 12.09 -10.29
C GLU A 65 0.63 12.78 -8.93
N LEU A 66 0.59 12.00 -7.85
CA LEU A 66 0.53 12.55 -6.49
C LEU A 66 1.90 12.63 -5.81
N GLY A 67 2.97 12.27 -6.53
CA GLY A 67 4.33 12.41 -6.03
C GLY A 67 4.73 11.42 -4.94
N GLY A 68 4.03 10.30 -4.83
CA GLY A 68 4.40 9.25 -3.88
C GLY A 68 4.02 9.51 -2.44
N GLU A 69 3.25 10.54 -2.15
CA GLU A 69 2.75 10.75 -0.79
C GLU A 69 1.67 9.74 -0.45
N ILE A 70 1.51 9.46 0.84
CA ILE A 70 0.50 8.53 1.32
C ILE A 70 -0.78 9.30 1.63
N TYR A 71 -1.90 8.84 1.07
CA TYR A 71 -3.19 9.52 1.18
C TYR A 71 -4.24 8.62 1.83
N PRO A 72 -4.16 8.39 3.15
CA PRO A 72 -5.16 7.55 3.81
C PRO A 72 -6.59 8.06 3.65
N GLY A 73 -6.76 9.38 3.49
CA GLY A 73 -8.08 9.98 3.28
C GLY A 73 -8.76 9.54 1.98
N LEU A 74 -8.00 9.02 1.03
CA LEU A 74 -8.58 8.43 -0.18
C LEU A 74 -9.20 7.07 0.10
N PHE A 75 -8.77 6.41 1.18
CA PHE A 75 -9.30 5.11 1.59
C PHE A 75 -10.43 5.27 2.61
N PHE A 76 -10.20 6.09 3.63
CA PHE A 76 -11.21 6.36 4.65
C PHE A 76 -11.96 7.64 4.31
N ASN A 77 -13.19 7.47 3.89
CA ASN A 77 -14.03 8.57 3.48
C ASN A 77 -15.02 8.88 4.60
N ASP A 78 -14.52 9.53 5.63
CA ASP A 78 -15.33 9.90 6.79
C ASP A 78 -16.07 11.21 6.56
#